data_9fd46ccb4ecff6f3f75271f7d59602e6
#
_entry.id   9fd46ccb4ecff6f3f75271f7d59602e6
#
_cell.length_a   1.000
_cell.length_b   1.000
_cell.length_c   1.000
_cell.angle_alpha   90.00
_cell.angle_beta   90.00
_cell.angle_gamma   90.00
#
_symmetry.space_group_name_H-M   'P 1'
#
loop_
_entity.id
_entity.type
_entity.pdbx_description
1 polymer ?
#
loop_
_entity_poly.entity_id
_entity_poly.type
_entity_poly.pdbx_seq_one_letter_code
_entity_poly.pdbx_strand_id
1 'polypeptide(L)'
;GEIKISGNKKIPADQFTQRMVSLRDEEILNESALERVLLELNSLMGVQVKSVLRPGEIPGTTDMILQVKETRDYTFSADVDNFGSRFTGPIRMGASASVANLFKLGDQFSFRVVQSEDGQDFFNPSFLFPVSNRGTTVKFSFTHSEHDLGKNLKSLRAGGSSQIVSLETAH
;
A
#
# COMPACT_ATOMS: atom_id res chain seq x y z
N GLY A 1 24.69 19.50 -7.50
CA GLY A 1 25.21 18.29 -6.88
C GLY A 1 24.69 17.03 -7.55
N GLU A 2 25.24 15.91 -7.16
CA GLU A 2 24.89 14.60 -7.72
C GLU A 2 23.94 13.85 -6.79
N ILE A 3 23.00 13.07 -7.37
CA ILE A 3 22.13 12.16 -6.61
C ILE A 3 22.62 10.72 -6.81
N LYS A 4 23.08 10.09 -5.74
CA LYS A 4 23.52 8.69 -5.72
C LYS A 4 22.51 7.84 -4.97
N ILE A 5 22.12 6.67 -5.53
CA ILE A 5 21.23 5.71 -4.92
C ILE A 5 22.05 4.49 -4.51
N SER A 6 21.87 4.03 -3.28
CA SER A 6 22.57 2.87 -2.75
C SER A 6 21.64 1.97 -1.96
N GLY A 7 21.90 0.64 -2.01
CA GLY A 7 21.16 -0.36 -1.22
C GLY A 7 19.94 -0.96 -1.89
N ASN A 8 19.50 -0.44 -3.04
CA ASN A 8 18.45 -1.04 -3.84
C ASN A 8 18.95 -2.34 -4.50
N LYS A 9 18.13 -3.39 -4.44
CA LYS A 9 18.42 -4.72 -5.02
C LYS A 9 17.31 -5.22 -5.94
N LYS A 10 16.07 -5.14 -5.47
CA LYS A 10 14.86 -5.60 -6.18
C LYS A 10 14.24 -4.50 -7.04
N ILE A 11 14.22 -3.28 -6.52
CA ILE A 11 13.61 -2.13 -7.17
C ILE A 11 14.66 -1.41 -8.00
N PRO A 12 14.42 -1.19 -9.29
CA PRO A 12 15.34 -0.48 -10.15
C PRO A 12 15.59 0.97 -9.69
N ALA A 13 16.81 1.47 -9.86
CA ALA A 13 17.19 2.81 -9.43
C ALA A 13 16.41 3.93 -10.13
N ASP A 14 15.98 3.71 -11.37
CA ASP A 14 15.16 4.64 -12.14
C ASP A 14 13.83 4.98 -11.47
N GLN A 15 13.22 4.03 -10.76
CA GLN A 15 12.00 4.24 -9.99
C GLN A 15 12.16 5.30 -8.89
N PHE A 16 13.33 5.34 -8.26
CA PHE A 16 13.67 6.37 -7.27
C PHE A 16 14.02 7.69 -7.96
N THR A 17 14.83 7.62 -9.01
CA THR A 17 15.28 8.81 -9.74
C THR A 17 14.12 9.60 -10.35
N GLN A 18 13.13 8.90 -10.92
CA GLN A 18 11.95 9.55 -11.54
C GLN A 18 11.12 10.33 -10.51
N ARG A 19 11.00 9.84 -9.27
CA ARG A 19 10.28 10.56 -8.20
C ARG A 19 11.07 11.73 -7.64
N MET A 20 12.38 11.74 -7.87
CA MET A 20 13.27 12.83 -7.42
C MET A 20 13.49 13.92 -8.49
N VAL A 21 12.85 13.80 -9.65
CA VAL A 21 13.01 14.82 -10.73
C VAL A 21 12.63 16.21 -10.24
N SER A 22 11.58 16.34 -9.45
CA SER A 22 11.16 17.62 -8.87
C SER A 22 12.23 18.31 -8.01
N LEU A 23 13.12 17.53 -7.38
CA LEU A 23 14.24 18.07 -6.59
C LEU A 23 15.42 18.51 -7.47
N ARG A 24 15.57 17.93 -8.67
CA ARG A 24 16.65 18.31 -9.60
C ARG A 24 16.38 19.62 -10.32
N ASP A 25 15.10 19.93 -10.50
CA ASP A 25 14.66 21.14 -11.21
C ASP A 25 14.68 22.38 -10.31
N GLU A 26 14.88 22.22 -9.00
CA GLU A 26 15.02 23.31 -8.06
C GLU A 26 16.49 23.80 -8.03
N GLU A 27 16.68 25.10 -8.21
CA GLU A 27 18.01 25.75 -8.16
C GLU A 27 18.62 25.67 -6.76
N ILE A 28 17.78 25.68 -5.71
CA ILE A 28 18.18 25.55 -4.31
C ILE A 28 17.41 24.38 -3.70
N LEU A 29 18.12 23.44 -3.09
CA LEU A 29 17.50 22.31 -2.40
C LEU A 29 16.59 22.81 -1.27
N ASN A 30 15.30 22.57 -1.41
CA ASN A 30 14.29 22.95 -0.43
C ASN A 30 14.03 21.78 0.52
N GLU A 31 14.14 22.02 1.83
CA GLU A 31 13.93 21.01 2.88
C GLU A 31 12.52 20.38 2.79
N SER A 32 11.49 21.21 2.61
CA SER A 32 10.10 20.73 2.51
C SER A 32 9.86 19.87 1.27
N ALA A 33 10.51 20.19 0.15
CA ALA A 33 10.43 19.38 -1.07
C ALA A 33 11.15 18.04 -0.89
N LEU A 34 12.32 18.05 -0.24
CA LEU A 34 13.05 16.82 0.09
C LEU A 34 12.24 15.93 1.03
N GLU A 35 11.68 16.51 2.10
CA GLU A 35 10.85 15.78 3.07
C GLU A 35 9.65 15.12 2.39
N ARG A 36 8.92 15.85 1.54
CA ARG A 36 7.80 15.33 0.77
C ARG A 36 8.19 14.13 -0.08
N VAL A 37 9.30 14.23 -0.83
CA VAL A 37 9.78 13.12 -1.67
C VAL A 37 10.21 11.92 -0.82
N LEU A 38 10.87 12.16 0.32
CA LEU A 38 11.23 11.06 1.24
C LEU A 38 10.00 10.39 1.85
N LEU A 39 8.96 11.15 2.21
CA LEU A 39 7.70 10.60 2.69
C LEU A 39 7.01 9.76 1.61
N GLU A 40 6.98 10.27 0.38
CA GLU A 40 6.43 9.54 -0.77
C GLU A 40 7.18 8.21 -1.01
N LEU A 41 8.51 8.25 -1.02
CA LEU A 41 9.32 7.03 -1.17
C LEU A 41 9.14 6.04 -0.02
N ASN A 42 8.99 6.52 1.21
CA ASN A 42 8.74 5.69 2.39
C ASN A 42 7.28 5.20 2.50
N SER A 43 6.35 5.75 1.73
CA SER A 43 4.98 5.22 1.63
C SER A 43 4.90 3.93 0.80
N LEU A 44 5.93 3.65 0.00
CA LEU A 44 6.01 2.42 -0.78
C LEU A 44 6.22 1.22 0.16
N MET A 45 5.37 0.22 0.03
CA MET A 45 5.50 -1.00 0.82
C MET A 45 6.81 -1.73 0.50
N GLY A 46 7.51 -2.18 1.55
CA GLY A 46 8.76 -2.92 1.39
C GLY A 46 9.99 -2.06 1.17
N VAL A 47 9.89 -0.73 1.36
CA VAL A 47 10.98 0.23 1.16
C VAL A 47 11.12 1.13 2.37
N GLN A 48 12.36 1.35 2.79
CA GLN A 48 12.73 2.40 3.72
C GLN A 48 13.85 3.22 3.10
N VAL A 49 13.66 4.53 3.05
CA VAL A 49 14.58 5.44 2.40
C VAL A 49 15.04 6.51 3.37
N LYS A 50 16.34 6.77 3.39
CA LYS A 50 16.96 7.88 4.11
C LYS A 50 17.85 8.66 3.15
N SER A 51 17.92 9.97 3.31
CA SER A 51 18.85 10.81 2.58
C SER A 51 20.03 11.22 3.47
N VAL A 52 21.21 11.27 2.88
CA VAL A 52 22.41 11.84 3.47
C VAL A 52 22.90 12.92 2.53
N LEU A 53 22.95 14.15 3.03
CA LEU A 53 23.47 15.30 2.27
C LEU A 53 24.93 15.49 2.58
N ARG A 54 25.74 15.77 1.55
CA ARG A 54 27.18 16.08 1.65
C ARG A 54 27.51 17.28 0.78
N PRO A 55 28.55 18.05 1.13
CA PRO A 55 29.09 19.03 0.21
C PRO A 55 29.46 18.37 -1.12
N GLY A 56 29.07 18.97 -2.23
CA GLY A 56 29.43 18.51 -3.57
C GLY A 56 30.85 18.88 -3.95
N GLU A 57 31.36 18.35 -5.06
CA GLU A 57 32.69 18.67 -5.58
C GLU A 57 32.82 20.13 -6.03
N ILE A 58 31.71 20.71 -6.51
CA ILE A 58 31.68 22.11 -6.92
C ILE A 58 31.22 22.97 -5.72
N PRO A 59 31.96 24.05 -5.38
CA PRO A 59 31.55 24.96 -4.31
C PRO A 59 30.13 25.46 -4.50
N GLY A 60 29.32 25.41 -3.43
CA GLY A 60 27.90 25.81 -3.47
C GLY A 60 26.93 24.72 -3.93
N THR A 61 27.43 23.51 -4.23
CA THR A 61 26.56 22.37 -4.55
C THR A 61 26.46 21.39 -3.39
N THR A 62 25.38 20.60 -3.38
CA THR A 62 25.12 19.55 -2.38
C THR A 62 24.87 18.23 -3.10
N ASP A 63 25.66 17.21 -2.75
CA ASP A 63 25.43 15.85 -3.18
C ASP A 63 24.47 15.15 -2.23
N MET A 64 23.54 14.37 -2.77
CA MET A 64 22.57 13.59 -2.02
C MET A 64 22.82 12.11 -2.23
N ILE A 65 22.97 11.38 -1.14
CA ILE A 65 23.03 9.93 -1.15
C ILE A 65 21.71 9.39 -0.61
N LEU A 66 20.94 8.75 -1.47
CA LEU A 66 19.69 8.08 -1.10
C LEU A 66 20.05 6.65 -0.67
N GLN A 67 19.92 6.38 0.62
CA GLN A 67 20.11 5.05 1.18
C GLN A 67 18.78 4.31 1.20
N VAL A 68 18.67 3.30 0.34
CA VAL A 68 17.48 2.45 0.23
C VAL A 68 17.71 1.17 1.02
N LYS A 69 16.81 0.86 1.93
CA LYS A 69 16.73 -0.41 2.62
C LYS A 69 15.48 -1.12 2.20
N GLU A 70 15.62 -2.17 1.42
CA GLU A 70 14.51 -3.04 1.08
C GLU A 70 14.17 -3.95 2.26
N THR A 71 12.90 -3.99 2.62
CA THR A 71 12.33 -4.81 3.68
C THR A 71 11.47 -5.93 3.07
N ARG A 72 10.60 -6.53 3.86
CA ARG A 72 9.67 -7.53 3.36
C ARG A 72 8.63 -6.87 2.46
N ASP A 73 8.46 -7.45 1.30
CA ASP A 73 7.48 -7.04 0.29
C ASP A 73 6.14 -7.78 0.43
N TYR A 74 5.96 -8.51 1.52
CA TYR A 74 4.70 -9.20 1.84
C TYR A 74 4.35 -9.04 3.32
N THR A 75 3.06 -9.04 3.60
CA THR A 75 2.49 -9.09 4.95
C THR A 75 1.41 -10.15 4.99
N PHE A 76 1.27 -10.79 6.11
CA PHE A 76 0.17 -11.72 6.40
C PHE A 76 -0.33 -11.43 7.81
N SER A 77 -1.64 -11.41 7.99
CA SER A 77 -2.27 -11.36 9.30
C SER A 77 -3.50 -12.26 9.38
N ALA A 78 -3.76 -12.75 10.57
CA ALA A 78 -4.99 -13.44 10.91
C ALA A 78 -5.52 -12.84 12.21
N ASP A 79 -6.82 -12.70 12.28
CA ASP A 79 -7.54 -12.11 13.40
C ASP A 79 -8.80 -12.90 13.73
N VAL A 80 -9.16 -12.89 15.01
CA VAL A 80 -10.42 -13.42 15.49
C VAL A 80 -11.02 -12.35 16.39
N ASP A 81 -12.28 -12.01 16.15
CA ASP A 81 -13.00 -11.02 16.92
C ASP A 81 -14.44 -11.44 17.22
N ASN A 82 -15.10 -10.70 18.09
CA ASN A 82 -16.50 -10.89 18.47
C ASN A 82 -17.41 -9.72 18.02
N PHE A 83 -17.02 -9.00 16.96
CA PHE A 83 -17.77 -7.87 16.41
C PHE A 83 -18.84 -8.30 15.38
N GLY A 84 -19.07 -9.59 15.25
CA GLY A 84 -20.13 -10.09 14.37
C GLY A 84 -21.52 -9.79 14.91
N SER A 85 -22.49 -9.81 13.98
CA SER A 85 -23.89 -9.68 14.35
C SER A 85 -24.39 -10.91 15.07
N ARG A 86 -25.32 -10.75 16.02
CA ARG A 86 -26.00 -11.88 16.68
C ARG A 86 -26.80 -12.76 15.70
N PHE A 87 -27.09 -12.26 14.50
CA PHE A 87 -27.86 -12.99 13.48
C PHE A 87 -26.98 -13.74 12.50
N THR A 88 -25.76 -13.28 12.27
CA THR A 88 -24.78 -13.89 11.35
C THR A 88 -23.60 -14.53 12.11
N GLY A 89 -23.68 -14.64 13.42
CA GLY A 89 -22.64 -15.16 14.31
C GLY A 89 -21.76 -14.05 14.89
N PRO A 90 -21.63 -14.00 16.24
CA PRO A 90 -20.85 -12.97 16.91
C PRO A 90 -19.34 -13.14 16.67
N ILE A 91 -18.86 -14.36 16.51
CA ILE A 91 -17.44 -14.65 16.32
C ILE A 91 -17.12 -14.60 14.81
N ARG A 92 -16.09 -13.84 14.47
CA ARG A 92 -15.57 -13.73 13.12
C ARG A 92 -14.09 -14.10 13.11
N MET A 93 -13.69 -14.79 12.04
CA MET A 93 -12.30 -15.12 11.72
C MET A 93 -11.91 -14.36 10.47
N GLY A 94 -10.79 -13.67 10.53
CA GLY A 94 -10.27 -12.90 9.41
C GLY A 94 -8.86 -13.34 9.03
N ALA A 95 -8.55 -13.24 7.76
CA ALA A 95 -7.18 -13.34 7.26
C ALA A 95 -6.96 -12.29 6.18
N SER A 96 -5.78 -11.70 6.16
CA SER A 96 -5.37 -10.81 5.08
C SER A 96 -3.94 -11.09 4.66
N ALA A 97 -3.68 -10.86 3.39
CA ALA A 97 -2.34 -10.90 2.82
C ALA A 97 -2.13 -9.72 1.89
N SER A 98 -0.91 -9.22 1.84
CA SER A 98 -0.50 -8.18 0.90
C SER A 98 0.87 -8.51 0.35
N VAL A 99 1.07 -8.24 -0.92
CA VAL A 99 2.36 -8.37 -1.62
C VAL A 99 2.60 -7.08 -2.41
N ALA A 100 3.78 -6.52 -2.25
CA ALA A 100 4.19 -5.32 -2.97
C ALA A 100 5.14 -5.63 -4.11
N ASN A 101 5.25 -4.69 -5.04
CA ASN A 101 6.23 -4.69 -6.12
C ASN A 101 6.20 -5.92 -7.03
N LEU A 102 5.00 -6.49 -7.28
CA LEU A 102 4.82 -7.60 -8.22
C LEU A 102 5.32 -7.23 -9.64
N PHE A 103 5.05 -6.00 -10.08
CA PHE A 103 5.47 -5.46 -11.36
C PHE A 103 6.67 -4.51 -11.25
N LYS A 104 7.27 -4.38 -10.05
CA LYS A 104 8.41 -3.47 -9.76
C LYS A 104 8.10 -1.99 -10.02
N LEU A 105 6.84 -1.60 -9.93
CA LEU A 105 6.35 -0.23 -10.15
C LEU A 105 5.98 0.51 -8.86
N GLY A 106 6.14 -0.13 -7.70
CA GLY A 106 5.61 0.35 -6.43
C GLY A 106 4.14 -0.05 -6.23
N ASP A 107 3.70 -1.05 -6.97
CA ASP A 107 2.37 -1.63 -6.91
C ASP A 107 2.17 -2.51 -5.67
N GLN A 108 0.92 -2.68 -5.26
CA GLN A 108 0.55 -3.53 -4.15
C GLN A 108 -0.73 -4.30 -4.45
N PHE A 109 -0.65 -5.60 -4.35
CA PHE A 109 -1.82 -6.46 -4.29
C PHE A 109 -2.14 -6.79 -2.84
N SER A 110 -3.40 -6.71 -2.46
CA SER A 110 -3.88 -7.08 -1.13
C SER A 110 -5.17 -7.85 -1.25
N PHE A 111 -5.37 -8.76 -0.31
CA PHE A 111 -6.66 -9.39 -0.20
C PHE A 111 -7.04 -9.61 1.27
N ARG A 112 -8.33 -9.57 1.59
CA ARG A 112 -8.90 -9.88 2.88
C ARG A 112 -10.09 -10.82 2.73
N VAL A 113 -10.14 -11.81 3.63
CA VAL A 113 -11.30 -12.67 3.83
C VAL A 113 -11.75 -12.57 5.28
N VAL A 114 -13.05 -12.61 5.50
CA VAL A 114 -13.64 -12.73 6.83
C VAL A 114 -14.80 -13.70 6.75
N GLN A 115 -14.86 -14.61 7.70
CA GLN A 115 -15.96 -15.55 7.85
C GLN A 115 -16.50 -15.48 9.27
N SER A 116 -17.82 -15.51 9.42
CA SER A 116 -18.46 -15.60 10.73
C SER A 116 -18.98 -17.02 11.00
N GLU A 117 -19.24 -17.28 12.26
CA GLU A 117 -19.70 -18.57 12.77
C GLU A 117 -21.03 -19.02 12.14
N ASP A 118 -21.94 -18.11 11.82
CA ASP A 118 -23.32 -18.38 11.39
C ASP A 118 -23.63 -17.91 9.94
N GLY A 119 -22.60 -17.75 9.07
CA GLY A 119 -22.83 -17.61 7.64
C GLY A 119 -22.70 -16.19 7.09
N GLN A 120 -21.74 -15.41 7.57
CA GLN A 120 -21.27 -14.24 6.87
C GLN A 120 -19.94 -14.54 6.21
N ASP A 121 -19.88 -14.37 4.90
CA ASP A 121 -18.65 -14.47 4.11
C ASP A 121 -18.31 -13.09 3.52
N PHE A 122 -17.06 -12.70 3.62
CA PHE A 122 -16.54 -11.47 3.05
C PHE A 122 -15.24 -11.75 2.33
N PHE A 123 -15.12 -11.24 1.12
CA PHE A 123 -13.93 -11.33 0.28
C PHE A 123 -13.66 -9.99 -0.39
N ASN A 124 -12.44 -9.48 -0.23
CA ASN A 124 -12.03 -8.20 -0.79
C ASN A 124 -10.60 -8.24 -1.34
N PRO A 125 -10.39 -8.58 -2.61
CA PRO A 125 -9.14 -8.32 -3.30
C PRO A 125 -9.03 -6.85 -3.70
N SER A 126 -7.82 -6.32 -3.67
CA SER A 126 -7.53 -4.96 -4.14
C SER A 126 -6.15 -4.89 -4.77
N PHE A 127 -6.03 -4.03 -5.75
CA PHE A 127 -4.79 -3.73 -6.43
C PHE A 127 -4.57 -2.23 -6.48
N LEU A 128 -3.45 -1.78 -5.93
CA LEU A 128 -3.01 -0.40 -5.92
C LEU A 128 -1.77 -0.27 -6.79
N PHE A 129 -1.76 0.73 -7.65
CA PHE A 129 -0.61 1.05 -8.47
C PHE A 129 -0.41 2.56 -8.59
N PRO A 130 0.84 3.03 -8.59
CA PRO A 130 1.15 4.42 -8.84
C PRO A 130 0.97 4.74 -10.33
N VAL A 131 0.27 5.82 -10.62
CA VAL A 131 0.04 6.31 -12.00
C VAL A 131 0.86 7.55 -12.33
N SER A 132 1.49 8.14 -11.33
CA SER A 132 2.30 9.35 -11.48
C SER A 132 3.54 9.26 -10.59
N ASN A 133 4.62 9.89 -11.06
CA ASN A 133 5.84 10.07 -10.27
C ASN A 133 5.71 11.15 -9.18
N ARG A 134 4.52 11.75 -9.03
CA ARG A 134 4.18 12.77 -8.03
C ARG A 134 3.29 12.23 -6.91
N GLY A 135 3.29 10.92 -6.67
CA GLY A 135 2.54 10.29 -5.59
C GLY A 135 1.08 9.94 -5.91
N THR A 136 0.58 10.23 -7.12
CA THR A 136 -0.78 9.82 -7.47
C THR A 136 -0.88 8.32 -7.61
N THR A 137 -1.83 7.73 -6.89
CA THR A 137 -2.12 6.29 -6.92
C THR A 137 -3.55 6.02 -7.36
N VAL A 138 -3.75 4.88 -7.98
CA VAL A 138 -5.07 4.33 -8.30
C VAL A 138 -5.21 2.98 -7.62
N LYS A 139 -6.30 2.80 -6.90
CA LYS A 139 -6.65 1.53 -6.28
C LYS A 139 -7.95 1.01 -6.89
N PHE A 140 -7.87 -0.19 -7.43
CA PHE A 140 -9.02 -0.97 -7.85
C PHE A 140 -9.33 -2.00 -6.77
N SER A 141 -10.60 -2.14 -6.38
CA SER A 141 -11.03 -3.17 -5.45
C SER A 141 -12.36 -3.79 -5.85
N PHE A 142 -12.50 -5.07 -5.50
CA PHE A 142 -13.74 -5.81 -5.60
C PHE A 142 -14.11 -6.30 -4.21
N THR A 143 -15.35 -6.09 -3.79
CA THR A 143 -15.87 -6.60 -2.54
C THR A 143 -17.04 -7.53 -2.84
N HIS A 144 -16.97 -8.73 -2.33
CA HIS A 144 -18.09 -9.66 -2.26
C HIS A 144 -18.42 -9.90 -0.80
N SER A 145 -19.67 -9.74 -0.45
CA SER A 145 -20.19 -10.06 0.88
C SER A 145 -21.48 -10.85 0.73
N GLU A 146 -21.53 -11.97 1.40
CA GLU A 146 -22.72 -12.81 1.51
C GLU A 146 -23.05 -13.00 2.98
N HIS A 147 -24.32 -13.03 3.30
CA HIS A 147 -24.78 -13.30 4.66
C HIS A 147 -26.08 -14.09 4.65
N ASP A 148 -26.10 -15.12 5.44
CA ASP A 148 -27.30 -15.88 5.76
C ASP A 148 -27.77 -15.53 7.17
N LEU A 149 -29.09 -15.44 7.35
CA LEU A 149 -29.64 -15.25 8.67
C LEU A 149 -29.66 -16.58 9.42
N GLY A 150 -28.79 -16.67 10.41
CA GLY A 150 -28.62 -17.83 11.28
C GLY A 150 -29.66 -17.93 12.39
N LYS A 151 -29.44 -18.87 13.32
CA LYS A 151 -30.21 -19.07 14.57
C LYS A 151 -31.70 -19.20 14.35
N ASN A 152 -32.46 -18.37 15.04
CA ASN A 152 -33.95 -18.43 15.05
C ASN A 152 -34.58 -18.06 13.71
N LEU A 153 -33.82 -17.53 12.76
CA LEU A 153 -34.28 -17.07 11.45
C LEU A 153 -33.92 -18.03 10.30
N LYS A 154 -33.23 -19.16 10.61
CA LYS A 154 -32.90 -20.19 9.60
C LYS A 154 -34.12 -20.73 8.85
N SER A 155 -35.28 -20.77 9.51
CA SER A 155 -36.51 -21.20 8.89
C SER A 155 -37.02 -20.27 7.78
N LEU A 156 -36.63 -19.00 7.80
CA LEU A 156 -36.98 -18.01 6.80
C LEU A 156 -36.15 -18.14 5.52
N ARG A 157 -35.03 -18.87 5.57
CA ARG A 157 -34.04 -18.98 4.46
C ARG A 157 -33.71 -17.61 3.86
N ALA A 158 -33.66 -16.60 4.72
CA ALA A 158 -33.36 -15.25 4.29
C ALA A 158 -31.86 -15.01 4.34
N GLY A 159 -31.32 -14.57 3.24
CA GLY A 159 -29.93 -14.19 3.08
C GLY A 159 -29.81 -13.06 2.09
N GLY A 160 -28.64 -12.50 1.93
CA GLY A 160 -28.37 -11.45 0.96
C GLY A 160 -26.92 -11.51 0.50
N SER A 161 -26.69 -11.11 -0.72
CA SER A 161 -25.34 -10.92 -1.26
C SER A 161 -25.18 -9.50 -1.81
N SER A 162 -23.97 -8.99 -1.69
CA SER A 162 -23.57 -7.69 -2.22
C SER A 162 -22.28 -7.82 -2.98
N GLN A 163 -22.18 -7.17 -4.12
CA GLN A 163 -20.95 -7.06 -4.90
C GLN A 163 -20.69 -5.59 -5.19
N ILE A 164 -19.50 -5.13 -4.85
CA ILE A 164 -19.09 -3.74 -5.03
C ILE A 164 -17.78 -3.73 -5.79
N VAL A 165 -17.72 -2.96 -6.85
CA VAL A 165 -16.47 -2.62 -7.56
C VAL A 165 -16.16 -1.17 -7.23
N SER A 166 -14.95 -0.89 -6.79
CA SER A 166 -14.51 0.45 -6.44
C SER A 166 -13.24 0.82 -7.20
N LEU A 167 -13.19 2.07 -7.62
CA LEU A 167 -12.01 2.71 -8.17
C LEU A 167 -11.74 3.97 -7.33
N GLU A 168 -10.59 4.00 -6.67
CA GLU A 168 -10.18 5.09 -5.80
C GLU A 168 -8.93 5.73 -6.35
N THR A 169 -8.83 7.05 -6.27
CA THR A 169 -7.63 7.80 -6.61
C THR A 169 -7.19 8.61 -5.40
N ALA A 170 -5.89 8.63 -5.13
CA ALA A 170 -5.29 9.45 -4.08
C ALA A 170 -4.09 10.21 -4.65
N HIS A 171 -3.89 11.44 -4.13
CA HIS A 171 -2.77 12.32 -4.51
C HIS A 171 -2.18 12.98 -3.28
#